data_65d89600f329f52d5ba58b1a0d55df2e
#
_entry.id   65d89600f329f52d5ba58b1a0d55df2e
#
_cell.length_a   1.000
_cell.length_b   1.000
_cell.length_c   1.000
_cell.angle_alpha   90.00
_cell.angle_beta   90.00
_cell.angle_gamma   90.00
#
_symmetry.space_group_name_H-M   'P 1'
#
loop_
_entity.id
_entity.type
_entity.pdbx_description
1 polymer ?
#
loop_
_entity_poly.entity_id
_entity_poly.type
_entity_poly.pdbx_seq_one_letter_code
_entity_poly.pdbx_strand_id
1 'polypeptide(L)'
;DTVARVRNNGQHTMKIVLGPPGTGKTTKLLRLVEYYLEKGVPPDKIGYFAFTRRAAIEAIDRACIKFNLNKKDLPYFRTLHSLAFLQAGLNHSQVITAEHYQDISDWLRIGKFYLDVNNMDQGPYKDIGYGDKFLEIINMARILQKPLKEIYTQSLVPLKTDWDRVSYVNRGIHHYKKAKELYDYTDMLEVFVNMNLA
;
A
#
# COMPACT_ATOMS: atom_id res chain seq x y z
N ASP A 1 23.08 -0.70 -16.46
CA ASP A 1 21.85 -1.39 -16.02
C ASP A 1 22.25 -2.65 -15.23
N THR A 2 22.18 -2.60 -13.91
CA THR A 2 22.46 -3.76 -13.07
C THR A 2 21.19 -4.59 -12.96
N VAL A 3 21.17 -5.75 -13.60
CA VAL A 3 20.11 -6.77 -13.46
C VAL A 3 20.56 -7.79 -12.44
N ALA A 4 20.00 -7.78 -11.24
CA ALA A 4 20.21 -8.83 -10.27
C ALA A 4 19.19 -9.96 -10.52
N ARG A 5 19.65 -11.22 -10.57
CA ARG A 5 18.79 -12.41 -10.61
C ARG A 5 18.75 -13.02 -9.21
N VAL A 6 17.59 -13.03 -8.60
CA VAL A 6 17.37 -13.75 -7.34
C VAL A 6 16.70 -15.09 -7.69
N ARG A 7 17.34 -16.20 -7.34
CA ARG A 7 16.76 -17.54 -7.46
C ARG A 7 16.12 -17.91 -6.13
N ASN A 8 14.80 -18.09 -6.13
CA ASN A 8 14.13 -18.82 -5.06
C ASN A 8 14.03 -20.30 -5.46
N ASN A 9 14.12 -21.20 -4.50
CA ASN A 9 14.19 -22.66 -4.67
C ASN A 9 12.90 -23.32 -5.23
N GLY A 10 12.16 -22.68 -6.08
CA GLY A 10 10.97 -23.22 -6.73
C GLY A 10 10.57 -22.38 -7.93
N GLN A 11 10.81 -22.89 -9.09
CA GLN A 11 10.25 -22.61 -10.43
C GLN A 11 10.00 -21.15 -10.90
N HIS A 12 10.12 -20.10 -10.07
CA HIS A 12 9.89 -18.71 -10.49
C HIS A 12 11.21 -17.91 -10.42
N THR A 13 11.63 -17.34 -11.55
CA THR A 13 12.80 -16.48 -11.63
C THR A 13 12.39 -15.03 -11.41
N MET A 14 12.74 -14.44 -10.26
CA MET A 14 12.58 -13.01 -10.04
C MET A 14 13.73 -12.27 -10.73
N LYS A 15 13.40 -11.24 -11.54
CA LYS A 15 14.36 -10.31 -12.14
C LYS A 15 14.19 -8.94 -11.48
N ILE A 16 15.27 -8.42 -10.91
CA ILE A 16 15.30 -7.08 -10.32
C ILE A 16 16.02 -6.14 -11.29
N VAL A 17 15.39 -5.04 -11.67
CA VAL A 17 15.95 -3.99 -12.52
C VAL A 17 16.19 -2.75 -11.67
N LEU A 18 17.45 -2.42 -11.42
CA LEU A 18 17.86 -1.23 -10.66
C LEU A 18 18.28 -0.11 -11.62
N GLY A 19 18.01 1.13 -11.22
CA GLY A 19 18.47 2.32 -11.95
C GLY A 19 17.83 3.60 -11.39
N PRO A 20 18.47 4.77 -11.55
CA PRO A 20 17.93 6.05 -11.13
C PRO A 20 16.65 6.41 -11.92
N PRO A 21 15.93 7.48 -11.54
CA PRO A 21 14.83 8.02 -12.34
C PRO A 21 15.24 8.30 -13.78
N GLY A 22 14.34 8.11 -14.74
CA GLY A 22 14.63 8.40 -16.17
C GLY A 22 15.39 7.32 -16.95
N THR A 23 15.87 6.25 -16.33
CA THR A 23 16.65 5.18 -17.01
C THR A 23 15.83 4.16 -17.80
N GLY A 24 14.55 4.42 -18.04
CA GLY A 24 13.71 3.56 -18.88
C GLY A 24 13.21 2.27 -18.19
N LYS A 25 13.19 2.21 -16.85
CA LYS A 25 12.66 1.04 -16.12
C LYS A 25 11.23 0.67 -16.53
N THR A 26 10.34 1.66 -16.62
CA THR A 26 8.96 1.49 -17.08
C THR A 26 8.91 0.94 -18.51
N THR A 27 9.75 1.47 -19.41
CA THR A 27 9.85 0.99 -20.79
C THR A 27 10.28 -0.47 -20.83
N LYS A 28 11.22 -0.87 -19.97
CA LYS A 28 11.69 -2.26 -19.87
C LYS A 28 10.60 -3.20 -19.35
N LEU A 29 9.79 -2.76 -18.37
CA LEU A 29 8.64 -3.53 -17.90
C LEU A 29 7.57 -3.68 -19.00
N LEU A 30 7.27 -2.64 -19.79
CA LEU A 30 6.34 -2.73 -20.91
C LEU A 30 6.85 -3.65 -22.04
N ARG A 31 8.17 -3.75 -22.25
CA ARG A 31 8.74 -4.76 -23.15
C ARG A 31 8.55 -6.20 -22.65
N LEU A 32 8.52 -6.41 -21.35
CA LEU A 32 8.17 -7.72 -20.79
C LEU A 32 6.68 -8.04 -20.99
N VAL A 33 5.80 -7.05 -20.85
CA VAL A 33 4.38 -7.21 -21.18
C VAL A 33 4.22 -7.59 -22.65
N GLU A 34 4.88 -6.88 -23.58
CA GLU A 34 4.91 -7.19 -25.02
C GLU A 34 5.34 -8.62 -25.29
N TYR A 35 6.45 -9.04 -24.70
CA TYR A 35 6.96 -10.41 -24.83
C TYR A 35 5.91 -11.46 -24.43
N TYR A 36 5.18 -11.26 -23.33
CA TYR A 36 4.15 -12.20 -22.92
C TYR A 36 2.92 -12.18 -23.83
N LEU A 37 2.51 -11.00 -24.32
CA LEU A 37 1.43 -10.88 -25.30
C LEU A 37 1.79 -11.61 -26.61
N GLU A 38 3.01 -11.45 -27.12
CA GLU A 38 3.52 -12.15 -28.30
C GLU A 38 3.59 -13.68 -28.11
N LYS A 39 3.75 -14.14 -26.87
CA LYS A 39 3.67 -15.55 -26.48
C LYS A 39 2.23 -16.07 -26.37
N GLY A 40 1.23 -15.24 -26.66
CA GLY A 40 -0.17 -15.60 -26.59
C GLY A 40 -0.78 -15.57 -25.18
N VAL A 41 -0.10 -14.97 -24.19
CA VAL A 41 -0.69 -14.77 -22.86
C VAL A 41 -1.77 -13.70 -22.97
N PRO A 42 -3.02 -13.99 -22.58
CA PRO A 42 -4.10 -13.00 -22.63
C PRO A 42 -3.79 -11.78 -21.75
N PRO A 43 -4.15 -10.56 -22.16
CA PRO A 43 -3.88 -9.34 -21.41
C PRO A 43 -4.44 -9.34 -19.98
N ASP A 44 -5.59 -9.98 -19.77
CA ASP A 44 -6.25 -10.16 -18.48
C ASP A 44 -5.54 -11.16 -17.54
N LYS A 45 -4.49 -11.83 -18.01
CA LYS A 45 -3.60 -12.71 -17.21
C LYS A 45 -2.25 -12.06 -16.92
N ILE A 46 -2.04 -10.82 -17.34
CA ILE A 46 -0.81 -10.08 -17.10
C ILE A 46 -1.04 -9.02 -16.01
N GLY A 47 -0.35 -9.16 -14.88
CA GLY A 47 -0.34 -8.16 -13.82
C GLY A 47 0.79 -7.14 -13.98
N TYR A 48 0.46 -5.86 -13.90
CA TYR A 48 1.41 -4.75 -13.82
C TYR A 48 1.09 -3.90 -12.60
N PHE A 49 1.98 -3.90 -11.61
CA PHE A 49 1.74 -3.20 -10.36
C PHE A 49 2.67 -1.99 -10.21
N ALA A 50 2.08 -0.84 -9.91
CA ALA A 50 2.80 0.39 -9.63
C ALA A 50 2.59 0.81 -8.17
N PHE A 51 3.52 1.61 -7.65
CA PHE A 51 3.41 2.14 -6.31
C PHE A 51 2.32 3.21 -6.21
N THR A 52 2.25 4.11 -7.20
CA THR A 52 1.27 5.19 -7.22
C THR A 52 0.16 4.95 -8.24
N ARG A 53 -1.02 5.52 -7.98
CA ARG A 53 -2.16 5.50 -8.90
C ARG A 53 -1.80 6.14 -10.26
N ARG A 54 -1.06 7.26 -10.22
CA ARG A 54 -0.61 7.97 -11.42
C ARG A 54 0.28 7.08 -12.30
N ALA A 55 1.25 6.38 -11.70
CA ALA A 55 2.12 5.47 -12.44
C ALA A 55 1.36 4.27 -13.02
N ALA A 56 0.34 3.76 -12.32
CA ALA A 56 -0.52 2.70 -12.85
C ALA A 56 -1.33 3.19 -14.07
N ILE A 57 -1.94 4.38 -13.99
CA ILE A 57 -2.69 4.98 -15.11
C ILE A 57 -1.78 5.20 -16.32
N GLU A 58 -0.58 5.77 -16.11
CA GLU A 58 0.40 5.97 -17.17
C GLU A 58 0.79 4.64 -17.86
N ALA A 59 0.97 3.57 -17.10
CA ALA A 59 1.26 2.25 -17.65
C ALA A 59 0.10 1.71 -18.49
N ILE A 60 -1.15 1.87 -18.01
CA ILE A 60 -2.35 1.50 -18.77
C ILE A 60 -2.40 2.27 -20.10
N ASP A 61 -2.27 3.61 -20.06
CA ASP A 61 -2.38 4.43 -21.27
C ASP A 61 -1.29 4.08 -22.30
N ARG A 62 -0.06 3.87 -21.85
CA ARG A 62 1.04 3.42 -22.70
C ARG A 62 0.80 2.01 -23.29
N ALA A 63 0.29 1.08 -22.48
CA ALA A 63 -0.02 -0.27 -22.94
C ALA A 63 -1.17 -0.27 -23.97
N CYS A 64 -2.24 0.50 -23.72
CA CYS A 64 -3.37 0.64 -24.65
C CYS A 64 -2.90 1.15 -26.00
N ILE A 65 -2.07 2.21 -26.02
CA ILE A 65 -1.55 2.78 -27.28
C ILE A 65 -0.63 1.79 -27.99
N LYS A 66 0.32 1.18 -27.23
CA LYS A 66 1.37 0.34 -27.82
C LYS A 66 0.83 -0.97 -28.37
N PHE A 67 -0.15 -1.59 -27.68
CA PHE A 67 -0.65 -2.92 -27.99
C PHE A 67 -2.06 -2.91 -28.60
N ASN A 68 -2.62 -1.73 -28.89
CA ASN A 68 -3.98 -1.55 -29.39
C ASN A 68 -5.03 -2.26 -28.52
N LEU A 69 -4.94 -2.07 -27.20
CA LEU A 69 -5.82 -2.65 -26.20
C LEU A 69 -6.75 -1.59 -25.60
N ASN A 70 -7.87 -2.03 -25.01
CA ASN A 70 -8.72 -1.17 -24.20
C ASN A 70 -8.34 -1.28 -22.73
N LYS A 71 -8.66 -0.25 -21.92
CA LYS A 71 -8.41 -0.26 -20.45
C LYS A 71 -9.06 -1.46 -19.75
N LYS A 72 -10.22 -1.91 -20.24
CA LYS A 72 -10.95 -3.09 -19.71
C LYS A 72 -10.20 -4.41 -19.92
N ASP A 73 -9.31 -4.47 -20.91
CA ASP A 73 -8.50 -5.66 -21.21
C ASP A 73 -7.33 -5.82 -20.23
N LEU A 74 -7.05 -4.78 -19.43
CA LEU A 74 -5.93 -4.70 -18.49
C LEU A 74 -6.38 -4.59 -17.01
N PRO A 75 -7.21 -5.52 -16.49
CA PRO A 75 -7.80 -5.42 -15.16
C PRO A 75 -6.78 -5.43 -14.02
N TYR A 76 -5.59 -5.98 -14.26
CA TYR A 76 -4.51 -6.10 -13.28
C TYR A 76 -3.36 -5.10 -13.48
N PHE A 77 -3.57 -4.04 -14.27
CA PHE A 77 -2.68 -2.87 -14.33
C PHE A 77 -3.12 -1.85 -13.28
N ARG A 78 -2.59 -1.95 -12.06
CA ARG A 78 -3.08 -1.17 -10.91
C ARG A 78 -2.05 -1.04 -9.80
N THR A 79 -2.41 -0.37 -8.71
CA THR A 79 -1.60 -0.41 -7.48
C THR A 79 -1.88 -1.69 -6.69
N LEU A 80 -0.94 -2.12 -5.84
CA LEU A 80 -1.15 -3.28 -4.95
C LEU A 80 -2.36 -3.06 -4.01
N HIS A 81 -2.55 -1.86 -3.48
CA HIS A 81 -3.72 -1.54 -2.65
C HIS A 81 -5.03 -1.70 -3.42
N SER A 82 -5.06 -1.25 -4.69
CA SER A 82 -6.24 -1.42 -5.53
C SER A 82 -6.52 -2.88 -5.86
N LEU A 83 -5.48 -3.72 -6.00
CA LEU A 83 -5.64 -5.16 -6.15
C LEU A 83 -6.18 -5.79 -4.85
N ALA A 84 -5.57 -5.45 -3.72
CA ALA A 84 -5.97 -5.94 -2.40
C ALA A 84 -7.44 -5.60 -2.11
N PHE A 85 -7.84 -4.35 -2.36
CA PHE A 85 -9.22 -3.89 -2.21
C PHE A 85 -10.21 -4.73 -3.04
N LEU A 86 -9.88 -4.97 -4.32
CA LEU A 86 -10.71 -5.76 -5.22
C LEU A 86 -10.83 -7.22 -4.76
N GLN A 87 -9.70 -7.86 -4.46
CA GLN A 87 -9.69 -9.28 -4.10
C GLN A 87 -10.27 -9.56 -2.71
N ALA A 88 -10.13 -8.64 -1.77
CA ALA A 88 -10.78 -8.71 -0.47
C ALA A 88 -12.31 -8.49 -0.53
N GLY A 89 -12.86 -8.14 -1.72
CA GLY A 89 -14.30 -7.89 -1.89
C GLY A 89 -14.81 -6.67 -1.11
N LEU A 90 -13.92 -5.74 -0.77
CA LEU A 90 -14.26 -4.54 0.00
C LEU A 90 -15.03 -3.53 -0.87
N ASN A 91 -15.88 -2.76 -0.22
CA ASN A 91 -16.54 -1.61 -0.83
C ASN A 91 -16.03 -0.29 -0.23
N HIS A 92 -16.33 0.84 -0.89
CA HIS A 92 -15.80 2.14 -0.48
C HIS A 92 -16.29 2.62 0.89
N SER A 93 -17.45 2.17 1.36
CA SER A 93 -17.96 2.51 2.70
C SER A 93 -17.17 1.84 3.83
N GLN A 94 -16.40 0.80 3.51
CA GLN A 94 -15.54 0.10 4.47
C GLN A 94 -14.12 0.69 4.52
N VAL A 95 -13.83 1.73 3.75
CA VAL A 95 -12.51 2.39 3.79
C VAL A 95 -12.53 3.47 4.87
N ILE A 96 -11.55 3.44 5.77
CA ILE A 96 -11.42 4.47 6.81
C ILE A 96 -11.14 5.83 6.17
N THR A 97 -11.83 6.87 6.64
CA THR A 97 -11.72 8.25 6.14
C THR A 97 -11.15 9.18 7.20
N ALA A 98 -10.87 10.42 6.82
CA ALA A 98 -10.45 11.47 7.76
C ALA A 98 -11.49 11.73 8.86
N GLU A 99 -12.79 11.61 8.55
CA GLU A 99 -13.88 11.76 9.52
C GLU A 99 -13.83 10.65 10.58
N HIS A 100 -13.60 9.40 10.16
CA HIS A 100 -13.42 8.30 11.10
C HIS A 100 -12.20 8.50 12.01
N TYR A 101 -11.11 9.05 11.49
CA TYR A 101 -9.95 9.39 12.32
C TYR A 101 -10.23 10.52 13.29
N GLN A 102 -11.08 11.50 12.92
CA GLN A 102 -11.53 12.52 13.84
C GLN A 102 -12.38 11.93 14.98
N ASP A 103 -13.33 11.05 14.66
CA ASP A 103 -14.14 10.33 15.67
C ASP A 103 -13.23 9.55 16.64
N ILE A 104 -12.22 8.84 16.12
CA ILE A 104 -11.23 8.09 16.92
C ILE A 104 -10.46 9.04 17.83
N SER A 105 -10.02 10.18 17.31
CA SER A 105 -9.29 11.20 18.05
C SER A 105 -10.11 11.73 19.23
N ASP A 106 -11.35 12.07 19.00
CA ASP A 106 -12.26 12.62 20.00
C ASP A 106 -12.59 11.56 21.06
N TRP A 107 -12.90 10.35 20.64
CA TRP A 107 -13.20 9.24 21.54
C TRP A 107 -12.02 8.85 22.45
N LEU A 108 -10.79 8.76 21.87
CA LEU A 108 -9.59 8.41 22.61
C LEU A 108 -8.91 9.60 23.30
N ARG A 109 -9.36 10.83 23.03
CA ARG A 109 -8.79 12.10 23.55
C ARG A 109 -7.28 12.20 23.29
N ILE A 110 -6.86 11.99 22.02
CA ILE A 110 -5.46 11.92 21.61
C ILE A 110 -5.00 13.08 20.72
N GLY A 111 -5.77 14.15 20.63
CA GLY A 111 -5.43 15.26 19.73
C GLY A 111 -5.65 14.91 18.25
N LYS A 112 -5.70 15.92 17.41
CA LYS A 112 -6.11 15.77 16.01
C LYS A 112 -5.14 14.95 15.19
N PHE A 113 -5.69 14.19 14.26
CA PHE A 113 -4.98 13.62 13.12
C PHE A 113 -5.02 14.64 11.97
N TYR A 114 -3.87 14.93 11.39
CA TYR A 114 -3.73 15.80 10.20
C TYR A 114 -3.44 15.00 8.93
N LEU A 115 -3.61 13.68 9.00
CA LEU A 115 -3.43 12.80 7.86
C LEU A 115 -4.34 13.24 6.72
N ASP A 116 -3.78 13.77 5.67
CA ASP A 116 -4.45 13.85 4.38
C ASP A 116 -4.45 12.45 3.75
N VAL A 117 -5.44 11.66 4.14
CA VAL A 117 -5.60 10.26 3.69
C VAL A 117 -5.72 10.19 2.16
N ASN A 118 -6.06 11.30 1.50
CA ASN A 118 -6.24 11.39 0.06
C ASN A 118 -4.96 11.78 -0.69
N ASN A 119 -3.91 12.24 -0.01
CA ASN A 119 -2.71 12.80 -0.63
C ASN A 119 -1.41 12.11 -0.19
N MET A 120 -1.41 10.80 0.01
CA MET A 120 -0.16 10.04 0.28
C MET A 120 0.91 10.20 -0.82
N ASP A 121 0.55 10.74 -1.98
CA ASP A 121 1.45 10.99 -3.11
C ASP A 121 2.22 12.33 -3.02
N GLN A 122 1.98 13.20 -2.02
CA GLN A 122 2.49 14.59 -2.01
C GLN A 122 3.66 14.88 -1.05
N GLY A 123 4.48 13.90 -0.69
CA GLY A 123 5.74 14.17 0.02
C GLY A 123 5.60 14.41 1.54
N PRO A 124 6.68 14.81 2.24
CA PRO A 124 6.71 14.87 3.69
C PRO A 124 5.70 15.89 4.25
N TYR A 125 4.90 15.45 5.21
CA TYR A 125 3.91 16.27 5.90
C TYR A 125 4.52 17.50 6.55
N LYS A 126 3.93 18.68 6.30
CA LYS A 126 4.40 19.95 6.89
C LYS A 126 4.10 20.06 8.38
N ASP A 127 3.01 19.49 8.85
CA ASP A 127 2.59 19.51 10.26
C ASP A 127 2.15 18.12 10.71
N ILE A 128 2.93 17.51 11.61
CA ILE A 128 2.58 16.23 12.22
C ILE A 128 1.84 16.51 13.51
N GLY A 129 0.54 16.18 13.56
CA GLY A 129 -0.27 16.25 14.77
C GLY A 129 0.18 15.23 15.83
N TYR A 130 -0.24 15.45 17.07
CA TYR A 130 0.09 14.51 18.14
C TYR A 130 -0.55 13.13 17.91
N GLY A 131 -1.77 13.10 17.35
CA GLY A 131 -2.44 11.87 16.93
C GLY A 131 -1.68 11.11 15.83
N ASP A 132 -1.11 11.84 14.87
CA ASP A 132 -0.36 11.25 13.75
C ASP A 132 0.87 10.47 14.20
N LYS A 133 1.51 10.89 15.28
CA LYS A 133 2.67 10.18 15.87
C LYS A 133 2.31 8.78 16.39
N PHE A 134 1.11 8.60 16.93
CA PHE A 134 0.63 7.27 17.28
C PHE A 134 0.44 6.39 16.05
N LEU A 135 -0.21 6.94 15.01
CA LEU A 135 -0.42 6.19 13.76
C LEU A 135 0.89 5.84 13.08
N GLU A 136 1.87 6.74 13.08
CA GLU A 136 3.19 6.49 12.51
C GLU A 136 3.86 5.27 13.17
N ILE A 137 3.92 5.23 14.51
CA ILE A 137 4.52 4.11 15.25
C ILE A 137 3.71 2.82 15.05
N ILE A 138 2.38 2.89 15.12
CA ILE A 138 1.50 1.74 14.93
C ILE A 138 1.65 1.17 13.52
N ASN A 139 1.63 2.02 12.48
CA ASN A 139 1.78 1.58 11.11
C ASN A 139 3.19 1.05 10.82
N MET A 140 4.23 1.67 11.39
CA MET A 140 5.59 1.16 11.26
C MET A 140 5.73 -0.25 11.84
N ALA A 141 5.14 -0.52 13.00
CA ALA A 141 5.14 -1.85 13.59
C ALA A 141 4.47 -2.90 12.68
N ARG A 142 3.33 -2.53 12.08
CA ARG A 142 2.59 -3.40 11.15
C ARG A 142 3.35 -3.64 9.86
N ILE A 143 3.89 -2.59 9.24
CA ILE A 143 4.66 -2.68 7.98
C ILE A 143 5.93 -3.52 8.16
N LEU A 144 6.63 -3.34 9.27
CA LEU A 144 7.84 -4.10 9.60
C LEU A 144 7.55 -5.48 10.17
N GLN A 145 6.29 -5.81 10.42
CA GLN A 145 5.85 -7.05 11.10
C GLN A 145 6.58 -7.28 12.43
N LYS A 146 6.77 -6.20 13.19
CA LYS A 146 7.46 -6.21 14.48
C LYS A 146 6.51 -5.89 15.64
N PRO A 147 6.80 -6.38 16.86
CA PRO A 147 6.03 -6.00 18.03
C PRO A 147 5.98 -4.48 18.21
N LEU A 148 4.79 -3.94 18.45
CA LEU A 148 4.60 -2.50 18.63
C LEU A 148 5.50 -1.92 19.73
N LYS A 149 5.72 -2.68 20.82
CA LYS A 149 6.58 -2.27 21.94
C LYS A 149 8.04 -2.10 21.50
N GLU A 150 8.52 -2.97 20.60
CA GLU A 150 9.88 -2.86 20.04
C GLU A 150 10.03 -1.57 19.24
N ILE A 151 9.08 -1.29 18.34
CA ILE A 151 9.10 -0.06 17.54
C ILE A 151 8.98 1.18 18.42
N TYR A 152 8.11 1.16 19.44
CA TYR A 152 7.99 2.27 20.39
C TYR A 152 9.32 2.57 21.11
N THR A 153 10.04 1.54 21.57
CA THR A 153 11.33 1.71 22.29
C THR A 153 12.47 2.15 21.38
N GLN A 154 12.43 1.79 20.08
CA GLN A 154 13.45 2.14 19.09
C GLN A 154 13.11 3.42 18.30
N SER A 155 11.89 3.95 18.48
CA SER A 155 11.42 5.08 17.69
C SER A 155 12.19 6.36 18.03
N LEU A 156 12.69 7.02 16.98
CA LEU A 156 13.22 8.37 17.05
C LEU A 156 12.11 9.44 17.10
N VAL A 157 10.85 9.04 16.91
CA VAL A 157 9.70 9.94 16.99
C VAL A 157 9.51 10.32 18.47
N PRO A 158 9.65 11.60 18.84
CA PRO A 158 9.53 12.03 20.22
C PRO A 158 8.06 12.00 20.67
N LEU A 159 7.57 10.82 21.00
CA LEU A 159 6.31 10.66 21.72
C LEU A 159 6.57 10.93 23.20
N LYS A 160 6.14 12.11 23.68
CA LYS A 160 6.16 12.44 25.10
C LYS A 160 4.99 11.72 25.81
N THR A 161 5.02 10.38 25.76
CA THR A 161 3.98 9.55 26.37
C THR A 161 4.58 8.20 26.78
N ASP A 162 3.92 7.50 27.67
CA ASP A 162 4.30 6.16 28.13
C ASP A 162 3.76 5.05 27.21
N TRP A 163 4.24 3.84 27.45
CA TRP A 163 3.83 2.64 26.73
C TRP A 163 2.32 2.35 26.88
N ASP A 164 1.77 2.58 28.07
CA ASP A 164 0.37 2.24 28.35
C ASP A 164 -0.56 3.08 27.50
N ARG A 165 -0.21 4.35 27.28
CA ARG A 165 -0.96 5.23 26.38
C ARG A 165 -0.88 4.77 24.92
N VAL A 166 0.30 4.39 24.42
CA VAL A 166 0.49 3.86 23.07
C VAL A 166 -0.34 2.58 22.87
N SER A 167 -0.24 1.66 23.83
CA SER A 167 -1.00 0.42 23.82
C SER A 167 -2.51 0.64 23.87
N TYR A 168 -2.97 1.60 24.67
CA TYR A 168 -4.37 2.00 24.74
C TYR A 168 -4.88 2.53 23.40
N VAL A 169 -4.14 3.47 22.78
CA VAL A 169 -4.49 4.05 21.50
C VAL A 169 -4.55 2.98 20.41
N ASN A 170 -3.56 2.11 20.34
CA ASN A 170 -3.54 1.01 19.38
C ASN A 170 -4.77 0.09 19.49
N ARG A 171 -5.10 -0.33 20.73
CA ARG A 171 -6.29 -1.13 20.97
C ARG A 171 -7.58 -0.39 20.63
N GLY A 172 -7.66 0.90 20.91
CA GLY A 172 -8.82 1.74 20.60
C GLY A 172 -9.04 1.85 19.09
N ILE A 173 -8.00 2.16 18.32
CA ILE A 173 -8.09 2.23 16.86
C ILE A 173 -8.55 0.87 16.29
N HIS A 174 -7.96 -0.23 16.75
CA HIS A 174 -8.35 -1.56 16.30
C HIS A 174 -9.81 -1.88 16.64
N HIS A 175 -10.25 -1.58 17.87
CA HIS A 175 -11.63 -1.79 18.30
C HIS A 175 -12.63 -0.98 17.48
N TYR A 176 -12.33 0.31 17.22
CA TYR A 176 -13.18 1.17 16.41
C TYR A 176 -13.32 0.64 14.97
N LYS A 177 -12.19 0.29 14.35
CA LYS A 177 -12.20 -0.28 12.99
C LYS A 177 -13.02 -1.57 12.94
N LYS A 178 -12.81 -2.48 13.89
CA LYS A 178 -13.53 -3.74 13.97
C LYS A 178 -15.05 -3.54 14.18
N ALA A 179 -15.43 -2.63 15.07
CA ALA A 179 -16.85 -2.38 15.37
C ALA A 179 -17.61 -1.76 14.20
N LYS A 180 -16.93 -1.02 13.34
CA LYS A 180 -17.52 -0.36 12.16
C LYS A 180 -17.18 -1.07 10.84
N GLU A 181 -16.51 -2.22 10.90
CA GLU A 181 -16.04 -2.98 9.72
C GLU A 181 -15.19 -2.14 8.76
N LEU A 182 -14.30 -1.31 9.31
CA LEU A 182 -13.46 -0.39 8.55
C LEU A 182 -12.05 -0.95 8.35
N TYR A 183 -11.49 -0.66 7.19
CA TYR A 183 -10.15 -1.07 6.77
C TYR A 183 -9.32 0.14 6.38
N ASP A 184 -8.11 0.25 6.94
CA ASP A 184 -7.08 1.14 6.40
C ASP A 184 -6.28 0.44 5.29
N TYR A 185 -5.37 1.15 4.64
CA TYR A 185 -4.56 0.60 3.55
C TYR A 185 -3.68 -0.59 4.00
N THR A 186 -3.18 -0.56 5.24
CA THR A 186 -2.39 -1.67 5.78
C THR A 186 -3.27 -2.90 6.04
N ASP A 187 -4.49 -2.71 6.57
CA ASP A 187 -5.44 -3.81 6.74
C ASP A 187 -5.76 -4.49 5.40
N MET A 188 -5.95 -3.70 4.33
CA MET A 188 -6.23 -4.26 3.00
C MET A 188 -5.10 -5.18 2.51
N LEU A 189 -3.85 -4.77 2.73
CA LEU A 189 -2.70 -5.61 2.37
C LEU A 189 -2.58 -6.85 3.26
N GLU A 190 -2.85 -6.73 4.55
CA GLU A 190 -2.85 -7.86 5.49
C GLU A 190 -3.93 -8.90 5.11
N VAL A 191 -5.15 -8.44 4.81
CA VAL A 191 -6.24 -9.32 4.33
C VAL A 191 -5.84 -10.00 3.02
N PHE A 192 -5.31 -9.24 2.06
CA PHE A 192 -4.87 -9.77 0.77
C PHE A 192 -3.79 -10.86 0.92
N VAL A 193 -2.78 -10.62 1.76
CA VAL A 193 -1.72 -11.61 2.01
C VAL A 193 -2.29 -12.87 2.66
N ASN A 194 -3.12 -12.72 3.68
CA ASN A 194 -3.71 -13.85 4.40
C ASN A 194 -4.65 -14.71 3.53
N MET A 195 -5.40 -14.09 2.60
CA MET A 195 -6.26 -14.82 1.66
C MET A 195 -5.45 -15.63 0.63
N ASN A 196 -4.22 -15.23 0.30
CA ASN A 196 -3.40 -15.91 -0.70
C ASN A 196 -2.37 -16.88 -0.09
N LEU A 197 -2.26 -16.92 1.24
CA LEU A 197 -1.41 -17.88 1.96
C LEU A 197 -2.19 -19.08 2.50
N ALA A 198 -3.51 -19.05 2.43
CA ALA A 198 -4.41 -20.13 2.81
C ALA A 198 -4.77 -20.98 1.59
#